data_c547ad5296e22c125d3d792a3e9a93a0
#
_entry.id   c547ad5296e22c125d3d792a3e9a93a0
#
_cell.length_a   1.000
_cell.length_b   1.000
_cell.length_c   1.000
_cell.angle_alpha   90.00
_cell.angle_beta   90.00
_cell.angle_gamma   90.00
#
_symmetry.space_group_name_H-M   'P 1'
#
loop_
_entity.id
_entity.type
_entity.pdbx_description
1 polymer ?
#
loop_
_entity_poly.entity_id
_entity_poly.type
_entity_poly.pdbx_seq_one_letter_code
_entity_poly.pdbx_strand_id
1 'polypeptide(L)'
;MCWWRASMLVLVCGAAAAFCLPVPAQANTSRAAVAVADPGAHHSGPLQVAASAGYSRCGNASGRVLLTFDDWAYGDPYRATRTGAYLASRNIRAAFFLINQDAQLYPDIVSTLRQQGHWVLNHTYSHPDLTTLSDDAVSAEISQGIASNLLRPPYGAYDSRVANIASSLGYRICTWTIDTLDWQMPDGVHYRSISSIRSIVRSSPRSAKASGVVLGHLFSNFPNAISGIIYDLHHQGLLLCRNRGPVGQMAPFPLACT
;
A
#
# COMPACT_ATOMS: atom_id res chain seq x y z
N MET A 1 38.37 -57.99 27.01
CA MET A 1 38.32 -58.06 28.49
C MET A 1 36.94 -57.41 28.83
N CYS A 2 35.90 -58.30 28.96
CA CYS A 2 35.28 -58.83 30.19
C CYS A 2 35.07 -57.73 31.24
N TRP A 3 33.82 -57.45 31.64
CA TRP A 3 32.94 -58.16 32.58
C TRP A 3 31.59 -57.41 32.59
N TRP A 4 30.45 -57.87 32.33
CA TRP A 4 29.33 -58.56 33.00
C TRP A 4 29.02 -58.16 34.46
N ARG A 5 27.77 -57.70 34.73
CA ARG A 5 26.81 -58.16 35.78
C ARG A 5 25.55 -57.25 35.64
N ALA A 6 24.40 -57.67 35.32
CA ALA A 6 23.33 -58.58 35.77
C ALA A 6 22.70 -58.23 37.13
N SER A 7 21.35 -58.09 37.07
CA SER A 7 20.30 -58.37 38.09
C SER A 7 20.01 -57.26 39.12
N MET A 8 18.76 -56.79 39.26
CA MET A 8 17.62 -57.47 39.92
C MET A 8 16.27 -56.73 39.74
N LEU A 9 15.28 -57.54 39.44
CA LEU A 9 13.84 -57.18 39.44
C LEU A 9 13.38 -57.07 40.91
N VAL A 10 12.62 -55.97 41.23
CA VAL A 10 11.75 -55.97 42.40
C VAL A 10 10.35 -55.52 41.93
N LEU A 11 9.43 -56.46 41.92
CA LEU A 11 8.00 -56.22 41.77
C LEU A 11 7.44 -55.75 43.10
N VAL A 12 6.80 -54.55 43.11
CA VAL A 12 5.95 -54.14 44.24
C VAL A 12 4.58 -53.84 43.66
N CYS A 13 3.62 -54.71 43.96
CA CYS A 13 2.19 -54.45 43.77
C CYS A 13 1.73 -53.38 44.77
N GLY A 14 1.23 -52.28 44.30
CA GLY A 14 0.53 -51.24 45.07
C GLY A 14 -0.78 -50.86 44.41
N ALA A 15 -1.88 -51.10 45.12
CA ALA A 15 -3.23 -50.84 44.68
C ALA A 15 -3.49 -49.40 44.29
N ALA A 16 -4.00 -49.18 43.09
CA ALA A 16 -4.39 -47.87 42.61
C ALA A 16 -5.86 -47.57 43.04
N ALA A 17 -6.03 -46.61 43.92
CA ALA A 17 -7.29 -45.95 44.13
C ALA A 17 -7.55 -44.93 43.00
N ALA A 18 -8.54 -45.16 42.15
CA ALA A 18 -8.95 -44.25 41.12
C ALA A 18 -9.69 -43.04 41.73
N PHE A 19 -9.01 -41.90 41.83
CA PHE A 19 -9.70 -40.63 42.05
C PHE A 19 -10.12 -40.07 40.68
N CYS A 20 -11.42 -40.13 40.39
CA CYS A 20 -12.02 -39.33 39.32
C CYS A 20 -11.99 -37.84 39.71
N LEU A 21 -11.09 -37.08 39.17
CA LEU A 21 -11.17 -35.60 39.19
C LEU A 21 -12.01 -35.13 37.99
N PRO A 22 -12.92 -34.17 38.17
CA PRO A 22 -13.67 -33.63 37.04
C PRO A 22 -12.71 -32.88 36.11
N VAL A 23 -12.80 -33.21 34.82
CA VAL A 23 -12.11 -32.51 33.73
C VAL A 23 -12.70 -31.09 33.67
N PRO A 24 -11.89 -30.01 33.79
CA PRO A 24 -12.40 -28.67 33.54
C PRO A 24 -12.79 -28.56 32.07
N ALA A 25 -13.99 -28.04 31.84
CA ALA A 25 -14.48 -27.71 30.52
C ALA A 25 -13.44 -26.83 29.80
N GLN A 26 -12.90 -27.31 28.71
CA GLN A 26 -12.05 -26.51 27.85
C GLN A 26 -12.90 -25.39 27.27
N ALA A 27 -12.58 -24.16 27.68
CA ALA A 27 -13.09 -22.98 27.01
C ALA A 27 -12.67 -23.07 25.55
N ASN A 28 -13.67 -23.17 24.67
CA ASN A 28 -13.51 -23.14 23.23
C ASN A 28 -13.07 -21.70 22.88
N THR A 29 -11.77 -21.44 22.93
CA THR A 29 -11.23 -20.22 22.35
C THR A 29 -11.41 -20.35 20.85
N SER A 30 -12.51 -19.81 20.36
CA SER A 30 -12.69 -19.52 18.95
C SER A 30 -11.48 -18.69 18.53
N ARG A 31 -10.51 -19.32 17.89
CA ARG A 31 -9.52 -18.62 17.11
C ARG A 31 -10.32 -17.81 16.09
N ALA A 32 -10.42 -16.51 16.33
CA ALA A 32 -10.83 -15.59 15.28
C ALA A 32 -9.85 -15.85 14.13
N ALA A 33 -10.36 -16.46 13.07
CA ALA A 33 -9.66 -16.48 11.81
C ALA A 33 -9.48 -15.01 11.45
N VAL A 34 -8.25 -14.55 11.46
CA VAL A 34 -7.90 -13.28 10.82
C VAL A 34 -8.28 -13.51 9.36
N ALA A 35 -9.41 -12.97 8.96
CA ALA A 35 -9.78 -12.92 7.56
C ALA A 35 -8.66 -12.11 6.89
N VAL A 36 -7.82 -12.79 6.13
CA VAL A 36 -6.96 -12.15 5.15
C VAL A 36 -7.92 -11.42 4.24
N ALA A 37 -7.92 -10.08 4.31
CA ALA A 37 -8.75 -9.27 3.45
C ALA A 37 -8.40 -9.64 2.02
N ASP A 38 -9.41 -10.09 1.27
CA ASP A 38 -9.29 -10.39 -0.15
C ASP A 38 -8.90 -9.08 -0.87
N PRO A 39 -7.71 -8.97 -1.46
CA PRO A 39 -7.30 -7.77 -2.18
C PRO A 39 -8.13 -7.52 -3.45
N GLY A 40 -9.09 -8.39 -3.75
CA GLY A 40 -9.96 -8.33 -4.93
C GLY A 40 -11.37 -7.80 -4.68
N ALA A 41 -11.78 -7.50 -3.44
CA ALA A 41 -13.13 -6.99 -3.16
C ALA A 41 -13.27 -5.51 -3.54
N HIS A 42 -13.33 -5.23 -4.83
CA HIS A 42 -13.62 -3.90 -5.33
C HIS A 42 -15.14 -3.70 -5.41
N HIS A 43 -15.66 -2.83 -4.57
CA HIS A 43 -17.06 -2.38 -4.65
C HIS A 43 -17.22 -1.45 -5.86
N SER A 44 -17.82 -1.99 -6.93
CA SER A 44 -18.30 -1.21 -8.06
C SER A 44 -19.60 -0.49 -7.68
N GLY A 45 -19.49 0.62 -6.98
CA GLY A 45 -20.59 1.54 -6.69
C GLY A 45 -20.23 2.96 -7.12
N PRO A 46 -21.15 3.73 -7.74
CA PRO A 46 -20.85 5.07 -8.18
C PRO A 46 -20.95 6.05 -7.00
N LEU A 47 -19.88 6.22 -6.25
CA LEU A 47 -19.72 7.38 -5.37
C LEU A 47 -18.76 8.37 -6.03
N GLN A 48 -19.21 8.94 -7.14
CA GLN A 48 -18.60 10.14 -7.68
C GLN A 48 -19.15 11.35 -6.93
N VAL A 49 -18.57 11.65 -5.78
CA VAL A 49 -18.53 13.03 -5.35
C VAL A 49 -17.63 13.73 -6.36
N ALA A 50 -18.14 14.80 -6.99
CA ALA A 50 -17.37 15.57 -7.96
C ALA A 50 -16.02 15.92 -7.33
N ALA A 51 -14.96 15.19 -7.70
CA ALA A 51 -13.62 15.47 -7.26
C ALA A 51 -13.30 16.88 -7.66
N SER A 52 -13.04 17.77 -6.69
CA SER A 52 -12.50 19.08 -7.03
C SER A 52 -11.27 18.83 -7.89
N ALA A 53 -11.11 19.57 -8.99
CA ALA A 53 -10.03 19.34 -9.97
C ALA A 53 -8.60 19.31 -9.35
N GLY A 54 -8.47 19.69 -8.07
CA GLY A 54 -7.25 19.63 -7.28
C GLY A 54 -6.89 18.27 -6.72
N TYR A 55 -7.86 17.41 -6.42
CA TYR A 55 -7.58 16.13 -5.75
C TYR A 55 -7.00 15.09 -6.70
N SER A 56 -7.51 14.97 -7.91
CA SER A 56 -7.03 14.00 -8.90
C SER A 56 -5.61 14.27 -9.40
N ARG A 57 -5.07 15.46 -9.15
CA ARG A 57 -3.72 15.86 -9.53
C ARG A 57 -2.79 16.06 -8.34
N CYS A 58 -3.26 15.86 -7.12
CA CYS A 58 -2.48 16.10 -5.90
C CYS A 58 -1.87 17.52 -5.86
N GLY A 59 -2.51 18.50 -6.47
CA GLY A 59 -1.98 19.85 -6.64
C GLY A 59 -0.85 19.97 -7.68
N ASN A 60 -0.55 18.93 -8.46
CA ASN A 60 0.44 19.00 -9.53
C ASN A 60 -0.03 19.89 -10.69
N ALA A 61 0.65 21.00 -10.93
CA ALA A 61 0.38 21.94 -12.03
C ALA A 61 1.61 22.14 -12.95
N SER A 62 2.61 21.27 -12.84
CA SER A 62 3.94 21.45 -13.46
C SER A 62 4.00 21.09 -14.95
N GLY A 63 2.95 20.52 -15.53
CA GLY A 63 3.00 19.88 -16.85
C GLY A 63 3.63 18.48 -16.86
N ARG A 64 4.30 18.07 -15.77
CA ARG A 64 4.99 16.78 -15.64
C ARG A 64 4.07 15.69 -15.09
N VAL A 65 4.36 14.45 -15.45
CA VAL A 65 3.64 13.26 -14.97
C VAL A 65 4.21 12.83 -13.63
N LEU A 66 3.35 12.58 -12.65
CA LEU A 66 3.70 11.96 -11.38
C LEU A 66 3.32 10.47 -11.42
N LEU A 67 4.30 9.59 -11.22
CA LEU A 67 4.06 8.17 -10.98
C LEU A 67 3.78 7.97 -9.49
N THR A 68 2.76 7.18 -9.18
CA THR A 68 2.41 6.86 -7.80
C THR A 68 2.24 5.37 -7.60
N PHE A 69 2.60 4.90 -6.39
CA PHE A 69 2.58 3.50 -6.00
C PHE A 69 1.81 3.38 -4.71
N ASP A 70 0.73 2.60 -4.73
CA ASP A 70 -0.11 2.38 -3.57
C ASP A 70 0.18 1.03 -2.90
N ASP A 71 -0.32 0.89 -1.67
CA ASP A 71 -0.36 -0.32 -0.86
C ASP A 71 1.01 -0.78 -0.35
N TRP A 72 1.21 -2.09 -0.40
CA TRP A 72 2.41 -2.77 0.07
C TRP A 72 2.84 -3.86 -0.91
N ALA A 73 4.11 -4.20 -0.90
CA ALA A 73 4.65 -5.28 -1.73
C ALA A 73 4.67 -6.58 -0.92
N TYR A 74 3.51 -7.19 -0.74
CA TYR A 74 3.36 -8.44 0.03
C TYR A 74 4.29 -9.55 -0.51
N GLY A 75 5.05 -10.18 0.40
CA GLY A 75 6.04 -11.20 0.05
C GLY A 75 7.41 -10.67 -0.42
N ASP A 76 7.51 -9.38 -0.76
CA ASP A 76 8.77 -8.73 -1.14
C ASP A 76 8.79 -7.24 -0.72
N PRO A 77 8.85 -6.92 0.58
CA PRO A 77 8.75 -5.55 1.09
C PRO A 77 9.75 -4.57 0.46
N TYR A 78 10.97 -5.02 0.19
CA TYR A 78 12.04 -4.20 -0.39
C TYR A 78 11.86 -3.92 -1.90
N ARG A 79 10.81 -4.44 -2.53
CA ARG A 79 10.43 -4.06 -3.90
C ARG A 79 10.18 -2.56 -4.01
N ALA A 80 9.60 -1.93 -2.98
CA ALA A 80 9.37 -0.49 -2.93
C ALA A 80 10.69 0.29 -3.08
N THR A 81 11.69 -0.02 -2.26
CA THR A 81 13.00 0.67 -2.28
C THR A 81 13.82 0.37 -3.53
N ARG A 82 13.71 -0.85 -4.11
CA ARG A 82 14.34 -1.16 -5.40
C ARG A 82 13.69 -0.36 -6.55
N THR A 83 12.37 -0.24 -6.55
CA THR A 83 11.63 0.60 -7.51
C THR A 83 12.02 2.08 -7.34
N GLY A 84 12.11 2.56 -6.10
CA GLY A 84 12.58 3.90 -5.79
C GLY A 84 14.01 4.15 -6.30
N ALA A 85 14.95 3.26 -6.01
CA ALA A 85 16.33 3.36 -6.48
C ALA A 85 16.41 3.42 -8.03
N TYR A 86 15.63 2.60 -8.71
CA TYR A 86 15.54 2.62 -10.18
C TYR A 86 15.05 3.98 -10.70
N LEU A 87 14.02 4.57 -10.10
CA LEU A 87 13.50 5.88 -10.49
C LEU A 87 14.49 7.01 -10.16
N ALA A 88 15.10 6.98 -8.98
CA ALA A 88 16.11 7.94 -8.55
C ALA A 88 17.33 7.97 -9.48
N SER A 89 17.81 6.80 -9.94
CA SER A 89 18.91 6.68 -10.90
C SER A 89 18.60 7.32 -12.26
N ARG A 90 17.32 7.57 -12.56
CA ARG A 90 16.84 8.27 -13.77
C ARG A 90 16.42 9.71 -13.50
N ASN A 91 16.74 10.22 -12.33
CA ASN A 91 16.37 11.56 -11.90
C ASN A 91 14.83 11.77 -11.86
N ILE A 92 14.06 10.70 -11.55
CA ILE A 92 12.61 10.73 -11.47
C ILE A 92 12.18 10.61 -10.00
N ARG A 93 11.31 11.53 -9.57
CA ARG A 93 10.61 11.47 -8.28
C ARG A 93 9.25 10.84 -8.46
N ALA A 94 8.88 9.96 -7.55
CA ALA A 94 7.54 9.36 -7.43
C ALA A 94 6.94 9.64 -6.06
N ALA A 95 5.68 9.26 -5.88
CA ALA A 95 5.03 9.23 -4.58
C ALA A 95 4.60 7.78 -4.25
N PHE A 96 4.82 7.38 -3.01
CA PHE A 96 4.47 6.08 -2.46
C PHE A 96 3.43 6.31 -1.36
N PHE A 97 2.21 5.85 -1.58
CA PHE A 97 1.14 5.86 -0.59
C PHE A 97 1.12 4.50 0.08
N LEU A 98 1.74 4.41 1.26
CA LEU A 98 1.96 3.13 1.93
C LEU A 98 0.95 2.90 3.06
N ILE A 99 0.52 1.65 3.21
CA ILE A 99 -0.24 1.15 4.35
C ILE A 99 0.68 1.10 5.55
N ASN A 100 0.36 1.82 6.63
CA ASN A 100 1.30 1.96 7.74
C ASN A 100 1.43 0.71 8.61
N GLN A 101 0.37 -0.10 8.72
CA GLN A 101 0.41 -1.38 9.42
C GLN A 101 1.56 -2.28 8.92
N ASP A 102 1.78 -2.28 7.61
CA ASP A 102 2.87 -3.04 6.99
C ASP A 102 4.20 -2.27 7.07
N ALA A 103 4.17 -0.96 6.81
CA ALA A 103 5.37 -0.12 6.77
C ALA A 103 6.08 -0.04 8.12
N GLN A 104 5.36 -0.06 9.25
CA GLN A 104 5.97 -0.04 10.59
C GLN A 104 6.76 -1.31 10.94
N LEU A 105 6.50 -2.43 10.23
CA LEU A 105 7.30 -3.65 10.36
C LEU A 105 8.67 -3.53 9.66
N TYR A 106 8.81 -2.55 8.74
CA TYR A 106 10.00 -2.30 7.94
C TYR A 106 10.32 -0.80 7.92
N PRO A 107 10.67 -0.18 9.05
CA PRO A 107 10.77 1.28 9.19
C PRO A 107 11.89 1.89 8.32
N ASP A 108 12.86 1.11 7.91
CA ASP A 108 13.92 1.50 6.99
C ASP A 108 13.42 1.79 5.57
N ILE A 109 12.33 1.16 5.12
CA ILE A 109 11.77 1.37 3.78
C ILE A 109 11.30 2.82 3.60
N VAL A 110 10.55 3.35 4.58
CA VAL A 110 10.05 4.74 4.53
C VAL A 110 11.22 5.73 4.50
N SER A 111 12.22 5.55 5.37
CA SER A 111 13.38 6.42 5.42
C SER A 111 14.23 6.32 4.14
N THR A 112 14.44 5.11 3.62
CA THR A 112 15.18 4.87 2.38
C THR A 112 14.51 5.55 1.19
N LEU A 113 13.19 5.39 1.01
CA LEU A 113 12.46 6.04 -0.08
C LEU A 113 12.58 7.57 -0.02
N ARG A 114 12.49 8.16 1.20
CA ARG A 114 12.67 9.60 1.39
C ARG A 114 14.12 10.04 1.07
N GLN A 115 15.11 9.27 1.45
CA GLN A 115 16.51 9.51 1.10
C GLN A 115 16.76 9.38 -0.41
N GLN A 116 16.09 8.47 -1.08
CA GLN A 116 16.09 8.34 -2.54
C GLN A 116 15.38 9.51 -3.25
N GLY A 117 14.74 10.40 -2.51
CA GLY A 117 14.05 11.58 -3.02
C GLY A 117 12.60 11.36 -3.44
N HIS A 118 11.95 10.33 -2.93
CA HIS A 118 10.53 10.05 -3.19
C HIS A 118 9.65 10.50 -2.03
N TRP A 119 8.46 10.99 -2.32
CA TRP A 119 7.46 11.26 -1.29
C TRP A 119 6.88 9.95 -0.78
N VAL A 120 6.82 9.79 0.55
CA VAL A 120 6.14 8.67 1.21
C VAL A 120 4.98 9.24 2.01
N LEU A 121 3.79 8.87 1.61
CA LEU A 121 2.52 9.51 1.91
C LEU A 121 1.54 8.51 2.55
N ASN A 122 0.44 9.04 3.08
CA ASN A 122 -0.53 8.29 3.86
C ASN A 122 -1.52 7.52 2.99
N HIS A 123 -1.62 6.19 3.22
CA HIS A 123 -2.66 5.32 2.65
C HIS A 123 -3.45 4.62 3.75
N THR A 124 -3.71 5.31 4.85
CA THR A 124 -4.32 4.85 6.10
C THR A 124 -3.43 3.87 6.88
N TYR A 125 -3.93 3.41 8.02
CA TYR A 125 -3.23 2.42 8.85
C TYR A 125 -3.41 1.01 8.29
N SER A 126 -4.67 0.56 8.05
CA SER A 126 -4.98 -0.83 7.70
C SER A 126 -5.75 -1.00 6.40
N HIS A 127 -5.90 0.07 5.60
CA HIS A 127 -6.52 0.07 4.28
C HIS A 127 -8.03 -0.27 4.24
N PRO A 128 -8.89 0.23 5.14
CA PRO A 128 -10.34 0.05 5.05
C PRO A 128 -10.99 1.04 4.07
N ASP A 129 -12.20 0.74 3.62
CA ASP A 129 -13.07 1.75 3.01
C ASP A 129 -13.54 2.75 4.08
N LEU A 130 -12.98 3.96 4.06
CA LEU A 130 -13.24 4.99 5.06
C LEU A 130 -14.70 5.44 5.08
N THR A 131 -15.45 5.28 3.99
CA THR A 131 -16.86 5.69 3.91
C THR A 131 -17.77 4.80 4.75
N THR A 132 -17.32 3.60 5.09
CA THR A 132 -18.07 2.61 5.88
C THR A 132 -17.81 2.72 7.39
N LEU A 133 -16.83 3.53 7.80
CA LEU A 133 -16.39 3.65 9.19
C LEU A 133 -17.09 4.80 9.92
N SER A 134 -17.10 4.76 11.26
CA SER A 134 -17.45 5.91 12.10
C SER A 134 -16.39 7.01 12.01
N ASP A 135 -16.73 8.24 12.43
CA ASP A 135 -15.82 9.39 12.40
C ASP A 135 -14.55 9.15 13.22
N ASP A 136 -14.68 8.55 14.39
CA ASP A 136 -13.55 8.22 15.26
C ASP A 136 -12.64 7.18 14.59
N ALA A 137 -13.22 6.18 13.95
CA ALA A 137 -12.46 5.15 13.23
C ALA A 137 -11.76 5.72 11.99
N VAL A 138 -12.42 6.62 11.23
CA VAL A 138 -11.78 7.36 10.12
C VAL A 138 -10.61 8.19 10.64
N SER A 139 -10.81 8.93 11.73
CA SER A 139 -9.76 9.74 12.34
C SER A 139 -8.58 8.89 12.81
N ALA A 140 -8.83 7.72 13.40
CA ALA A 140 -7.81 6.78 13.84
C ALA A 140 -7.01 6.21 12.66
N GLU A 141 -7.68 5.75 11.60
CA GLU A 141 -7.05 5.22 10.39
C GLU A 141 -6.14 6.23 9.70
N ILE A 142 -6.58 7.49 9.63
CA ILE A 142 -5.76 8.56 9.03
C ILE A 142 -4.59 8.93 9.96
N SER A 143 -4.84 9.12 11.25
CA SER A 143 -3.81 9.57 12.20
C SER A 143 -2.71 8.54 12.43
N GLN A 144 -3.05 7.25 12.36
CA GLN A 144 -2.10 6.14 12.48
C GLN A 144 -1.43 5.77 11.15
N GLY A 145 -1.82 6.37 10.04
CA GLY A 145 -1.17 6.22 8.75
C GLY A 145 0.24 6.83 8.71
N ILE A 146 0.89 6.77 7.55
CA ILE A 146 2.21 7.40 7.35
C ILE A 146 2.11 8.91 7.60
N ALA A 147 2.96 9.43 8.51
CA ALA A 147 3.03 10.86 8.81
C ALA A 147 3.42 11.66 7.55
N SER A 148 2.46 12.46 7.07
CA SER A 148 2.58 13.32 5.88
C SER A 148 1.45 14.36 5.89
N ASN A 149 1.24 15.06 4.78
CA ASN A 149 0.12 16.00 4.60
C ASN A 149 -0.78 15.66 3.40
N LEU A 150 -0.52 14.52 2.76
CA LEU A 150 -1.36 14.01 1.68
C LEU A 150 -1.86 12.61 2.05
N LEU A 151 -3.15 12.41 1.87
CA LEU A 151 -3.86 11.16 2.05
C LEU A 151 -4.40 10.68 0.71
N ARG A 152 -4.15 9.44 0.38
CA ARG A 152 -4.94 8.74 -0.63
C ARG A 152 -5.89 7.79 0.11
N PRO A 153 -7.21 8.01 0.02
CA PRO A 153 -8.16 7.06 0.59
C PRO A 153 -8.05 5.71 -0.12
N PRO A 154 -8.10 4.59 0.61
CA PRO A 154 -8.22 3.26 0.02
C PRO A 154 -9.35 3.18 -1.00
N TYR A 155 -9.15 2.44 -2.09
CA TYR A 155 -10.11 2.30 -3.20
C TYR A 155 -10.47 3.62 -3.90
N GLY A 156 -9.84 4.74 -3.54
CA GLY A 156 -10.27 6.08 -3.92
C GLY A 156 -11.61 6.49 -3.29
N ALA A 157 -12.10 5.74 -2.32
CA ALA A 157 -13.40 5.93 -1.69
C ALA A 157 -13.35 7.03 -0.61
N TYR A 158 -14.07 8.12 -0.84
CA TYR A 158 -14.29 9.17 0.14
C TYR A 158 -15.57 9.94 -0.18
N ASP A 159 -16.17 10.50 0.85
CA ASP A 159 -17.30 11.42 0.80
C ASP A 159 -16.89 12.77 1.44
N SER A 160 -17.83 13.70 1.55
CA SER A 160 -17.59 15.01 2.19
C SER A 160 -17.21 14.88 3.66
N ARG A 161 -17.74 13.89 4.37
CA ARG A 161 -17.44 13.60 5.77
C ARG A 161 -15.98 13.18 5.94
N VAL A 162 -15.53 12.19 5.16
CA VAL A 162 -14.12 11.73 5.14
C VAL A 162 -13.18 12.87 4.75
N ALA A 163 -13.54 13.67 3.74
CA ALA A 163 -12.74 14.81 3.30
C ALA A 163 -12.60 15.87 4.40
N ASN A 164 -13.67 16.16 5.15
CA ASN A 164 -13.65 17.11 6.26
C ASN A 164 -12.78 16.60 7.42
N ILE A 165 -12.90 15.33 7.78
CA ILE A 165 -12.06 14.70 8.81
C ILE A 165 -10.59 14.75 8.39
N ALA A 166 -10.25 14.35 7.17
CA ALA A 166 -8.88 14.43 6.66
C ALA A 166 -8.34 15.87 6.73
N SER A 167 -9.15 16.85 6.32
CA SER A 167 -8.78 18.28 6.38
C SER A 167 -8.53 18.76 7.82
N SER A 168 -9.38 18.37 8.77
CA SER A 168 -9.21 18.74 10.20
C SER A 168 -7.92 18.16 10.80
N LEU A 169 -7.47 17.03 10.29
CA LEU A 169 -6.20 16.39 10.65
C LEU A 169 -4.99 16.92 9.86
N GLY A 170 -5.18 17.93 9.01
CA GLY A 170 -4.12 18.55 8.21
C GLY A 170 -3.78 17.83 6.91
N TYR A 171 -4.57 16.84 6.51
CA TYR A 171 -4.38 16.11 5.27
C TYR A 171 -5.19 16.69 4.10
N ARG A 172 -4.62 16.62 2.92
CA ARG A 172 -5.32 16.86 1.64
C ARG A 172 -5.47 15.56 0.88
N ILE A 173 -6.64 15.34 0.30
CA ILE A 173 -6.89 14.15 -0.51
C ILE A 173 -6.12 14.24 -1.83
N CYS A 174 -5.54 13.11 -2.24
CA CYS A 174 -4.78 12.94 -3.46
C CYS A 174 -5.23 11.65 -4.14
N THR A 175 -5.97 11.76 -5.25
CA THR A 175 -6.38 10.62 -6.06
C THR A 175 -5.51 10.51 -7.33
N TRP A 176 -6.07 10.20 -8.50
CA TRP A 176 -5.32 10.02 -9.74
C TRP A 176 -6.09 10.52 -10.96
N THR A 177 -5.38 10.67 -12.07
CA THR A 177 -5.96 11.00 -13.38
C THR A 177 -5.93 9.82 -14.34
N ILE A 178 -5.06 8.83 -14.08
CA ILE A 178 -4.91 7.61 -14.87
C ILE A 178 -4.84 6.44 -13.89
N ASP A 179 -5.84 5.56 -13.94
CA ASP A 179 -5.80 4.26 -13.31
C ASP A 179 -5.22 3.25 -14.29
N THR A 180 -4.14 2.59 -13.94
CA THR A 180 -3.53 1.58 -14.79
C THR A 180 -4.26 0.25 -14.77
N LEU A 181 -5.22 0.09 -13.86
CA LEU A 181 -5.98 -1.14 -13.63
C LEU A 181 -5.07 -2.37 -13.37
N ASP A 182 -3.87 -2.13 -12.90
CA ASP A 182 -2.82 -3.13 -12.67
C ASP A 182 -3.19 -4.14 -11.58
N TRP A 183 -4.07 -3.72 -10.68
CA TRP A 183 -4.66 -4.52 -9.61
C TRP A 183 -5.66 -5.58 -10.10
N GLN A 184 -6.20 -5.43 -11.30
CA GLN A 184 -7.17 -6.38 -11.84
C GLN A 184 -6.49 -7.69 -12.25
N MET A 185 -7.21 -8.78 -12.01
CA MET A 185 -6.86 -10.13 -12.45
C MET A 185 -7.87 -10.59 -13.52
N PRO A 186 -7.67 -10.24 -14.81
CA PRO A 186 -8.65 -10.51 -15.88
C PRO A 186 -8.97 -11.99 -16.08
N ASP A 187 -8.05 -12.87 -15.74
CA ASP A 187 -8.20 -14.33 -15.79
C ASP A 187 -8.51 -14.96 -14.40
N GLY A 188 -8.70 -14.12 -13.38
CA GLY A 188 -8.92 -14.55 -12.00
C GLY A 188 -7.67 -15.07 -11.27
N VAL A 189 -6.51 -15.08 -11.90
CA VAL A 189 -5.27 -15.66 -11.35
C VAL A 189 -4.09 -14.69 -11.42
N HIS A 190 -3.92 -13.99 -12.54
CA HIS A 190 -2.76 -13.14 -12.79
C HIS A 190 -3.15 -11.67 -12.86
N TYR A 191 -2.37 -10.83 -12.20
CA TYR A 191 -2.50 -9.40 -12.37
C TYR A 191 -2.31 -8.97 -13.83
N ARG A 192 -2.94 -7.87 -14.20
CA ARG A 192 -2.86 -7.29 -15.54
C ARG A 192 -1.42 -7.27 -16.06
N SER A 193 -1.23 -7.65 -17.32
CA SER A 193 0.09 -7.78 -17.93
C SER A 193 0.79 -6.42 -18.08
N ILE A 194 2.13 -6.45 -18.08
CA ILE A 194 2.98 -5.27 -18.29
C ILE A 194 2.60 -4.52 -19.59
N SER A 195 2.34 -5.25 -20.67
CA SER A 195 1.95 -4.65 -21.96
C SER A 195 0.60 -3.93 -21.88
N SER A 196 -0.37 -4.50 -21.17
CA SER A 196 -1.68 -3.89 -20.96
C SER A 196 -1.59 -2.63 -20.10
N ILE A 197 -0.85 -2.68 -18.99
CA ILE A 197 -0.58 -1.52 -18.11
C ILE A 197 0.04 -0.38 -18.91
N ARG A 198 1.10 -0.65 -19.69
CA ARG A 198 1.73 0.33 -20.57
C ARG A 198 0.76 0.90 -21.61
N SER A 199 -0.05 0.04 -22.22
CA SER A 199 -1.04 0.47 -23.21
C SER A 199 -2.04 1.45 -22.63
N ILE A 200 -2.54 1.24 -21.42
CA ILE A 200 -3.46 2.16 -20.72
C ILE A 200 -2.81 3.54 -20.58
N VAL A 201 -1.61 3.61 -20.03
CA VAL A 201 -0.91 4.90 -19.86
C VAL A 201 -0.63 5.56 -21.21
N ARG A 202 -0.15 4.81 -22.18
CA ARG A 202 0.19 5.33 -23.51
C ARG A 202 -1.04 5.88 -24.24
N SER A 203 -2.17 5.18 -24.19
CA SER A 203 -3.41 5.57 -24.90
C SER A 203 -4.24 6.62 -24.14
N SER A 204 -3.96 6.87 -22.87
CA SER A 204 -4.64 7.92 -22.11
C SER A 204 -4.47 9.29 -22.80
N PRO A 205 -5.48 10.17 -22.76
CA PRO A 205 -5.41 11.47 -23.39
C PRO A 205 -4.30 12.34 -22.80
N ARG A 206 -3.73 13.25 -23.61
CA ARG A 206 -2.66 14.15 -23.14
C ARG A 206 -3.12 15.01 -21.95
N SER A 207 -4.38 15.40 -21.91
CA SER A 207 -4.97 16.15 -20.79
C SER A 207 -4.95 15.39 -19.47
N ALA A 208 -5.06 14.06 -19.49
CA ALA A 208 -4.94 13.24 -18.28
C ALA A 208 -3.47 13.06 -17.85
N LYS A 209 -2.52 13.13 -18.80
CA LYS A 209 -1.08 12.95 -18.57
C LYS A 209 -0.38 14.25 -18.16
N ALA A 210 -0.64 15.36 -18.81
CA ALA A 210 -0.02 16.65 -18.48
C ALA A 210 -0.45 17.09 -17.08
N SER A 211 0.50 17.25 -16.16
CA SER A 211 0.27 17.40 -14.70
C SER A 211 -0.52 16.22 -14.10
N GLY A 212 -0.54 15.08 -14.78
CA GLY A 212 -1.30 13.90 -14.38
C GLY A 212 -0.64 13.12 -13.25
N VAL A 213 -1.46 12.31 -12.61
CA VAL A 213 -1.07 11.34 -11.57
C VAL A 213 -1.45 9.95 -12.07
N VAL A 214 -0.46 9.09 -12.21
CA VAL A 214 -0.62 7.70 -12.65
C VAL A 214 -0.65 6.80 -11.43
N LEU A 215 -1.76 6.09 -11.24
CA LEU A 215 -1.92 5.09 -10.20
C LEU A 215 -1.37 3.74 -10.65
N GLY A 216 -0.61 3.11 -9.79
CA GLY A 216 -0.27 1.70 -9.82
C GLY A 216 0.05 1.19 -8.43
N HIS A 217 0.15 -0.11 -8.25
CA HIS A 217 0.29 -0.76 -6.95
C HIS A 217 1.61 -1.52 -6.83
N LEU A 218 2.16 -1.58 -5.60
CA LEU A 218 3.43 -2.25 -5.33
C LEU A 218 3.34 -3.78 -5.47
N PHE A 219 2.20 -4.37 -5.18
CA PHE A 219 1.99 -5.82 -5.24
C PHE A 219 1.80 -6.36 -6.67
N SER A 220 1.45 -5.50 -7.63
CA SER A 220 1.08 -5.86 -8.99
C SER A 220 2.27 -5.90 -9.97
N ASN A 221 1.98 -5.94 -11.28
CA ASN A 221 2.97 -5.81 -12.35
C ASN A 221 3.37 -4.35 -12.66
N PHE A 222 2.82 -3.36 -11.98
CA PHE A 222 3.13 -1.95 -12.26
C PHE A 222 4.62 -1.60 -12.06
N PRO A 223 5.30 -2.00 -10.97
CA PRO A 223 6.73 -1.76 -10.84
C PRO A 223 7.56 -2.33 -11.99
N ASN A 224 7.16 -3.46 -12.55
CA ASN A 224 7.83 -4.09 -13.69
C ASN A 224 7.54 -3.35 -15.01
N ALA A 225 6.43 -2.61 -15.11
CA ALA A 225 6.05 -1.85 -16.30
C ALA A 225 6.75 -0.47 -16.41
N ILE A 226 7.36 0.01 -15.31
CA ILE A 226 7.84 1.39 -15.17
C ILE A 226 8.85 1.78 -16.27
N SER A 227 9.80 0.92 -16.60
CA SER A 227 10.79 1.23 -17.65
C SER A 227 10.13 1.52 -19.00
N GLY A 228 9.13 0.73 -19.34
CA GLY A 228 8.35 0.91 -20.57
C GLY A 228 7.43 2.14 -20.51
N ILE A 229 6.83 2.43 -19.35
CA ILE A 229 6.00 3.63 -19.15
C ILE A 229 6.85 4.90 -19.32
N ILE A 230 8.04 4.96 -18.72
CA ILE A 230 8.98 6.07 -18.89
C ILE A 230 9.32 6.27 -20.37
N TYR A 231 9.65 5.19 -21.07
CA TYR A 231 9.93 5.22 -22.49
C TYR A 231 8.75 5.79 -23.29
N ASP A 232 7.55 5.26 -23.08
CA ASP A 232 6.33 5.65 -23.81
C ASP A 232 5.98 7.14 -23.56
N LEU A 233 6.12 7.62 -22.33
CA LEU A 233 5.86 9.03 -21.97
C LEU A 233 6.88 9.97 -22.61
N HIS A 234 8.17 9.63 -22.60
CA HIS A 234 9.21 10.43 -23.24
C HIS A 234 9.01 10.53 -24.75
N HIS A 235 8.63 9.42 -25.42
CA HIS A 235 8.33 9.42 -26.86
C HIS A 235 7.10 10.25 -27.22
N GLN A 236 6.22 10.52 -26.24
CA GLN A 236 5.09 11.43 -26.38
C GLN A 236 5.42 12.88 -26.01
N GLY A 237 6.69 13.19 -25.73
CA GLY A 237 7.15 14.51 -25.31
C GLY A 237 6.64 14.92 -23.91
N LEU A 238 6.39 13.93 -23.04
CA LEU A 238 5.97 14.17 -21.67
C LEU A 238 7.16 13.93 -20.72
N LEU A 239 7.32 14.81 -19.77
CA LEU A 239 8.35 14.72 -18.75
C LEU A 239 7.76 14.23 -17.43
N LEU A 240 8.55 13.47 -16.67
CA LEU A 240 8.16 13.03 -15.34
C LEU A 240 8.63 14.01 -14.25
N CYS A 241 8.04 13.91 -13.07
CA CYS A 241 8.48 14.63 -11.87
C CYS A 241 9.98 14.45 -11.66
N ARG A 242 10.73 15.56 -11.57
CA ARG A 242 12.18 15.50 -11.37
C ARG A 242 12.54 15.20 -9.92
N ASN A 243 13.48 14.28 -9.73
CA ASN A 243 14.09 14.06 -8.43
C ASN A 243 15.15 15.15 -8.16
N ARG A 244 15.06 15.78 -6.99
CA ARG A 244 15.98 16.83 -6.55
C ARG A 244 16.70 16.47 -5.25
N GLY A 245 16.84 15.18 -4.97
CA GLY A 245 17.45 14.66 -3.76
C GLY A 245 16.43 14.37 -2.63
N PRO A 246 16.92 14.09 -1.44
CA PRO A 246 16.14 13.68 -0.29
C PRO A 246 14.98 14.61 0.05
N VAL A 247 13.92 14.04 0.64
CA VAL A 247 12.72 14.77 1.08
C VAL A 247 12.38 14.44 2.53
N GLY A 248 11.65 15.33 3.18
CA GLY A 248 11.10 15.13 4.52
C GLY A 248 9.75 14.39 4.51
N GLN A 249 9.08 14.45 5.64
CA GLN A 249 7.75 13.84 5.83
C GLN A 249 6.66 14.56 5.03
N MET A 250 6.73 15.89 4.96
CA MET A 250 5.72 16.73 4.32
C MET A 250 6.05 16.91 2.85
N ALA A 251 5.11 16.58 1.98
CA ALA A 251 5.20 16.96 0.58
C ALA A 251 4.83 18.43 0.41
N PRO A 252 5.49 19.18 -0.48
CA PRO A 252 5.04 20.53 -0.80
C PRO A 252 3.63 20.46 -1.40
N PHE A 253 2.76 21.39 -1.00
CA PHE A 253 1.46 21.53 -1.65
C PHE A 253 1.29 22.97 -2.14
N PRO A 254 1.03 23.17 -3.41
CA PRO A 254 0.93 22.21 -4.54
C PRO A 254 2.19 21.34 -4.73
N LEU A 255 2.02 20.12 -5.25
CA LEU A 255 3.17 19.23 -5.49
C LEU A 255 4.14 19.87 -6.49
N ALA A 256 5.35 20.11 -6.07
CA ALA A 256 6.38 20.68 -6.91
C ALA A 256 7.07 19.61 -7.76
N CYS A 257 6.42 19.19 -8.84
CA CYS A 257 6.98 18.31 -9.88
C CYS A 257 7.93 19.08 -10.82
N THR A 258 8.88 19.82 -10.29
CA THR A 258 9.76 20.72 -11.05
C THR A 258 10.86 20.00 -11.78
#